data_ac7b13d326a18e3a2bfeb26e9a85426e
#
_entry.id   ac7b13d326a18e3a2bfeb26e9a85426e
#
_cell.length_a   1.000
_cell.length_b   1.000
_cell.length_c   1.000
_cell.angle_alpha   90.00
_cell.angle_beta   90.00
_cell.angle_gamma   90.00
#
_symmetry.space_group_name_H-M   'P 1'
#
loop_
_entity.id
_entity.type
_entity.pdbx_description
1 polymer ?
#
loop_
_entity_poly.entity_id
_entity_poly.type
_entity_poly.pdbx_seq_one_letter_code
_entity_poly.pdbx_strand_id
1 'polypeptide(L)' 'MLYRMLKTMIEKGMTEGLSEKLDIFFASGKLTQEQYEELTNKLNTVVTI' A
#
# COMPACT_ATOMS: atom_id res chain seq x y z
N MET A 1 -6.02 5.68 9.72
CA MET A 1 -6.03 4.31 10.27
C MET A 1 -5.63 3.30 9.22
N LEU A 2 -6.35 3.26 8.10
CA LEU A 2 -6.05 2.31 7.03
C LEU A 2 -4.63 2.48 6.48
N TYR A 3 -4.22 3.73 6.27
CA TYR A 3 -2.90 4.02 5.74
C TYR A 3 -1.80 3.42 6.63
N ARG A 4 -1.92 3.60 7.93
CA ARG A 4 -0.91 3.09 8.87
C ARG A 4 -0.86 1.57 8.86
N MET A 5 -2.02 0.95 8.77
CA MET A 5 -2.10 -0.50 8.73
C MET A 5 -1.39 -1.03 7.49
N LEU A 6 -1.67 -0.43 6.34
CA LEU A 6 -1.05 -0.85 5.10
C LEU A 6 0.45 -0.63 5.12
N LYS A 7 0.88 0.50 5.67
CA LYS A 7 2.30 0.79 5.79
C LYS A 7 3.00 -0.27 6.65
N THR A 8 2.38 -0.63 7.77
CA THR A 8 2.93 -1.66 8.66
C THR A 8 3.02 -3.01 7.94
N MET A 9 1.99 -3.36 7.16
CA MET A 9 2.00 -4.61 6.43
C MET A 9 3.17 -4.66 5.44
N ILE A 10 3.41 -3.57 4.75
CA ILE A 10 4.53 -3.50 3.80
C ILE A 10 5.84 -3.66 4.53
N GLU A 11 6.00 -3.00 5.66
CA GLU A 11 7.23 -3.07 6.43
C GLU A 11 7.51 -4.48 6.95
N LYS A 12 6.46 -5.25 7.18
CA LYS A 12 6.60 -6.63 7.63
C LYS A 12 6.73 -7.62 6.49
N GLY A 13 6.73 -7.15 5.26
CA GLY A 13 6.84 -8.02 4.10
C GLY A 13 5.55 -8.71 3.71
N MET A 14 4.43 -8.30 4.28
CA MET A 14 3.12 -8.89 3.97
C MET A 14 2.55 -8.21 2.73
N THR A 15 3.18 -8.46 1.60
CA THR A 15 2.87 -7.73 0.37
C THR A 15 2.08 -8.53 -0.66
N GLU A 16 1.82 -9.80 -0.39
CA GLU A 16 1.10 -10.64 -1.34
C GLU A 16 -0.32 -10.11 -1.53
N GLY A 17 -0.68 -9.81 -2.77
CA GLY A 17 -1.99 -9.28 -3.09
C GLY A 17 -2.25 -7.87 -2.62
N LEU A 18 -1.26 -7.22 -2.02
CA LEU A 18 -1.45 -5.89 -1.46
C LEU A 18 -1.61 -4.85 -2.56
N SER A 19 -0.96 -5.04 -3.69
CA SER A 19 -1.09 -4.11 -4.82
C SER A 19 -2.56 -3.97 -5.25
N GLU A 20 -3.25 -5.09 -5.35
CA GLU A 20 -4.67 -5.06 -5.70
C GLU A 20 -5.49 -4.36 -4.63
N LYS A 21 -5.19 -4.62 -3.37
CA LYS A 21 -5.90 -3.98 -2.26
C LYS A 21 -5.70 -2.48 -2.26
N LEU A 22 -4.49 -2.03 -2.58
CA LEU A 22 -4.22 -0.59 -2.67
C LEU A 22 -5.06 0.05 -3.76
N ASP A 23 -5.16 -0.61 -4.91
CA ASP A 23 -5.99 -0.11 -6.00
C ASP A 23 -7.46 0.00 -5.59
N ILE A 24 -7.96 -1.02 -4.92
CA ILE A 24 -9.35 -1.04 -4.47
C ILE A 24 -9.60 0.07 -3.46
N PHE A 25 -8.72 0.22 -2.48
CA PHE A 25 -8.87 1.25 -1.46
C PHE A 25 -8.80 2.64 -2.07
N PHE A 26 -7.91 2.84 -3.02
CA PHE A 26 -7.81 4.13 -3.70
C PHE A 26 -9.07 4.41 -4.51
N ALA A 27 -9.55 3.43 -5.25
CA ALA A 27 -10.75 3.59 -6.07
C ALA A 27 -11.98 3.87 -5.22
N SER A 28 -12.06 3.31 -4.02
CA SER A 28 -13.20 3.52 -3.13
C SER A 28 -13.07 4.79 -2.29
N GLY A 29 -12.00 5.55 -2.45
CA GLY A 29 -11.81 6.80 -1.75
C GLY A 29 -11.27 6.67 -0.34
N LYS A 30 -10.84 5.50 0.04
CA LYS A 30 -10.28 5.26 1.39
C LYS A 30 -8.83 5.71 1.51
N LEU A 31 -8.14 5.89 0.40
CA LEU A 31 -6.79 6.41 0.36
C LEU A 31 -6.76 7.64 -0.52
N THR A 32 -5.97 8.64 -0.12
CA THR A 32 -5.73 9.79 -0.99
C THR A 32 -4.70 9.39 -2.05
N GLN A 33 -4.60 10.21 -3.10
CA GLN A 33 -3.61 9.95 -4.14
C GLN A 33 -2.20 9.92 -3.56
N GLU A 34 -1.89 10.86 -2.66
CA GLU A 34 -0.58 10.90 -2.03
C GLU A 34 -0.29 9.63 -1.24
N GLN A 35 -1.27 9.18 -0.48
CA GLN A 35 -1.12 7.97 0.32
C GLN A 35 -0.94 6.74 -0.58
N TYR A 36 -1.72 6.69 -1.65
CA TYR A 36 -1.63 5.59 -2.59
C TYR A 36 -0.24 5.54 -3.24
N GLU A 37 0.25 6.69 -3.68
CA GLU A 37 1.57 6.74 -4.31
C GLU A 37 2.67 6.38 -3.34
N GLU A 38 2.59 6.85 -2.12
CA GLU A 38 3.58 6.55 -1.11
C GLU A 38 3.61 5.06 -0.80
N LEU A 39 2.45 4.46 -0.62
CA LEU A 39 2.37 3.03 -0.32
C LEU A 39 2.85 2.20 -1.49
N THR A 40 2.51 2.60 -2.72
CA THR A 40 2.96 1.90 -3.91
C THR A 40 4.48 1.94 -4.03
N ASN A 41 5.07 3.10 -3.79
CA ASN A 41 6.53 3.24 -3.84
C ASN A 41 7.19 2.37 -2.78
N LYS A 42 6.63 2.38 -1.58
CA LYS A 42 7.18 1.58 -0.49
C LYS A 42 7.07 0.09 -0.80
N LEU A 43 5.95 -0.30 -1.37
CA LEU A 43 5.74 -1.69 -1.76
C LEU A 43 6.76 -2.12 -2.81
N ASN A 44 6.99 -1.29 -3.81
CA ASN A 44 7.97 -1.59 -4.85
C ASN A 44 9.38 -1.70 -4.27
N THR A 45 9.71 -0.87 -3.31
CA THR A 45 11.02 -0.89 -2.67
C THR A 45 11.23 -2.19 -1.91
N VAL A 46 10.20 -2.67 -1.24
CA VAL A 46 10.29 -3.89 -0.44
C VAL A 46 10.34 -5.13 -1.34
N VAL A 47 9.57 -5.12 -2.43
CA VAL A 47 9.45 -6.28 -3.30
C VAL A 47 10.61 -6.38 -4.30
N THR A 48 11.16 -5.25 -4.71
CA THR A 48 12.25 -5.21 -5.67
C THR A 48 13.57 -5.48 -4.97
N ILE A 49 14.15 -6.60 -5.23
CA ILE A 49 15.43 -6.98 -4.61
C ILE A 49 16.48 -7.14 -5.69
#